data_6130cd454a98fe0c1ac55357f06e223b
#
_entry.id   6130cd454a98fe0c1ac55357f06e223b
#
_cell.length_a   1.000
_cell.length_b   1.000
_cell.length_c   1.000
_cell.angle_alpha   90.00
_cell.angle_beta   90.00
_cell.angle_gamma   90.00
#
_symmetry.space_group_name_H-M   'P 1'
#
loop_
_entity.id
_entity.type
_entity.pdbx_description
1 polymer ?
#
loop_
_entity_poly.entity_id
_entity_poly.type
_entity_poly.pdbx_seq_one_letter_code
_entity_poly.pdbx_strand_id
1 'polypeptide(L)'
;MASAVATIINDLRQRGGLKGTDVANIAAVSPATVSRWTAGTSFPHPKTQLLISDLRYVVDRLAEFYDPEETRVWLYSRHRLLSGERAIDLIHAGRADEVLTVIESLDEGAYT
;
A
#
# COMPACT_ATOMS: atom_id res chain seq x y z
N MET A 1 15.11 -18.13 -5.00
CA MET A 1 15.08 -16.68 -5.30
C MET A 1 13.65 -16.18 -5.16
N ALA A 2 13.45 -15.10 -4.42
CA ALA A 2 12.12 -14.53 -4.23
C ALA A 2 11.63 -13.91 -5.54
N SER A 3 10.32 -14.03 -5.82
CA SER A 3 9.70 -13.36 -6.96
C SER A 3 9.62 -11.86 -6.70
N ALA A 4 9.39 -11.07 -7.75
CA ALA A 4 9.20 -9.63 -7.60
C ALA A 4 8.01 -9.33 -6.69
N VAL A 5 6.91 -10.09 -6.80
CA VAL A 5 5.72 -9.93 -5.97
C VAL A 5 6.04 -10.24 -4.50
N ALA A 6 6.78 -11.32 -4.24
CA ALA A 6 7.19 -11.67 -2.87
C ALA A 6 8.02 -10.55 -2.24
N THR A 7 8.92 -9.95 -3.00
CA THR A 7 9.74 -8.83 -2.54
C THR A 7 8.87 -7.62 -2.22
N ILE A 8 7.90 -7.29 -3.06
CA ILE A 8 6.97 -6.17 -2.81
C ILE A 8 6.17 -6.41 -1.53
N ILE A 9 5.63 -7.61 -1.35
CA ILE A 9 4.84 -7.94 -0.16
C ILE A 9 5.70 -7.82 1.11
N ASN A 10 6.95 -8.29 1.03
CA ASN A 10 7.87 -8.17 2.16
C ASN A 10 8.16 -6.71 2.50
N ASP A 11 8.36 -5.85 1.50
CA ASP A 11 8.55 -4.41 1.70
C ASP A 11 7.32 -3.77 2.33
N LEU A 12 6.12 -4.17 1.92
CA LEU A 12 4.88 -3.66 2.50
C LEU A 12 4.78 -3.99 3.98
N ARG A 13 5.24 -5.18 4.38
CA ARG A 13 5.27 -5.55 5.79
C ARG A 13 6.29 -4.73 6.57
N GLN A 14 7.51 -4.66 6.07
CA GLN A 14 8.61 -4.04 6.80
C GLN A 14 8.52 -2.52 6.86
N ARG A 15 8.13 -1.89 5.77
CA ARG A 15 8.10 -0.43 5.66
C ARG A 15 6.72 0.17 5.91
N GLY A 16 5.66 -0.57 5.59
CA GLY A 16 4.28 -0.10 5.72
C GLY A 16 3.54 -0.65 6.92
N GLY A 17 4.15 -1.55 7.68
CA GLY A 17 3.48 -2.19 8.81
C GLY A 17 2.27 -3.02 8.40
N LEU A 18 2.15 -3.37 7.12
CA LEU A 18 1.00 -4.09 6.60
C LEU A 18 1.17 -5.59 6.77
N LYS A 19 0.10 -6.25 7.19
CA LYS A 19 0.05 -7.70 7.32
C LYS A 19 -0.42 -8.33 6.04
N GLY A 20 -0.22 -9.65 5.89
CA GLY A 20 -0.75 -10.40 4.75
C GLY A 20 -2.26 -10.24 4.59
N THR A 21 -2.99 -10.13 5.71
CA THR A 21 -4.44 -9.88 5.70
C THR A 21 -4.79 -8.52 5.12
N ASP A 22 -3.96 -7.51 5.34
CA ASP A 22 -4.17 -6.17 4.74
C ASP A 22 -4.02 -6.24 3.23
N VAL A 23 -2.97 -6.91 2.75
CA VAL A 23 -2.74 -7.09 1.31
C VAL A 23 -3.88 -7.88 0.69
N ALA A 24 -4.37 -8.93 1.36
CA ALA A 24 -5.49 -9.73 0.90
C ALA A 24 -6.75 -8.87 0.72
N ASN A 25 -7.05 -8.00 1.68
CA ASN A 25 -8.21 -7.12 1.61
C ASN A 25 -8.09 -6.12 0.46
N ILE A 26 -6.92 -5.53 0.29
CA ILE A 26 -6.67 -4.56 -0.79
C ILE A 26 -6.78 -5.22 -2.15
N ALA A 27 -6.23 -6.41 -2.30
CA ALA A 27 -6.24 -7.17 -3.55
C ALA A 27 -7.55 -7.92 -3.79
N ALA A 28 -8.46 -7.93 -2.82
CA ALA A 28 -9.74 -8.65 -2.86
C ALA A 28 -9.55 -10.16 -3.07
N VAL A 29 -8.61 -10.73 -2.33
CA VAL A 29 -8.31 -12.17 -2.35
C VAL A 29 -8.25 -12.71 -0.92
N SER A 30 -8.14 -14.04 -0.78
CA SER A 30 -7.99 -14.64 0.54
C SER A 30 -6.55 -14.49 1.06
N PRO A 31 -6.36 -14.52 2.40
CA PRO A 31 -5.01 -14.51 2.96
C PRO A 31 -4.16 -15.70 2.49
N ALA A 32 -4.77 -16.85 2.24
CA ALA A 32 -4.08 -18.02 1.69
C ALA A 32 -3.49 -17.72 0.31
N THR A 33 -4.20 -16.95 -0.52
CA THR A 33 -3.71 -16.54 -1.83
C THR A 33 -2.47 -15.66 -1.69
N VAL A 34 -2.49 -14.69 -0.77
CA VAL A 34 -1.32 -13.85 -0.50
C VAL A 34 -0.13 -14.69 -0.02
N SER A 35 -0.38 -15.68 0.83
CA SER A 35 0.68 -16.60 1.28
C SER A 35 1.33 -17.34 0.12
N ARG A 36 0.54 -17.78 -0.85
CA ARG A 36 1.05 -18.43 -2.07
C ARG A 36 1.90 -17.47 -2.91
N TRP A 37 1.48 -16.22 -3.02
CA TRP A 37 2.29 -15.21 -3.72
C TRP A 37 3.62 -14.99 -3.01
N THR A 38 3.60 -14.91 -1.68
CA THR A 38 4.82 -14.74 -0.88
C THR A 38 5.76 -15.93 -1.03
N ALA A 39 5.19 -17.13 -1.12
CA ALA A 39 5.98 -18.37 -1.33
C ALA A 39 6.45 -18.55 -2.78
N GLY A 40 5.92 -17.76 -3.71
CA GLY A 40 6.27 -17.87 -5.13
C GLY A 40 5.59 -19.02 -5.86
N THR A 41 4.54 -19.63 -5.25
CA THR A 41 3.83 -20.76 -5.84
C THR A 41 2.67 -20.35 -6.74
N SER A 42 2.27 -19.09 -6.69
CA SER A 42 1.31 -18.53 -7.62
C SER A 42 1.57 -17.02 -7.76
N PHE A 43 0.96 -16.39 -8.76
CA PHE A 43 1.16 -14.99 -9.06
C PHE A 43 -0.17 -14.29 -9.28
N PRO A 44 -0.30 -13.03 -8.86
CA PRO A 44 -1.52 -12.26 -9.10
C PRO A 44 -1.68 -11.92 -10.59
N HIS A 45 -2.90 -11.65 -11.01
CA HIS A 45 -3.18 -11.13 -12.34
C HIS A 45 -2.46 -9.79 -12.54
N PRO A 46 -2.13 -9.41 -13.78
CA PRO A 46 -1.45 -8.14 -14.06
C PRO A 46 -2.12 -6.91 -13.44
N LYS A 47 -3.45 -6.85 -13.46
CA LYS A 47 -4.19 -5.76 -12.84
C LYS A 47 -3.96 -5.68 -11.33
N THR A 48 -3.93 -6.84 -10.66
CA THR A 48 -3.66 -6.93 -9.23
C THR A 48 -2.20 -6.60 -8.93
N GLN A 49 -1.27 -7.02 -9.79
CA GLN A 49 0.13 -6.66 -9.64
C GLN A 49 0.32 -5.15 -9.70
N LEU A 50 -0.39 -4.47 -10.59
CA LEU A 50 -0.33 -3.02 -10.71
C LEU A 50 -0.83 -2.35 -9.43
N LEU A 51 -1.92 -2.85 -8.87
CA LEU A 51 -2.49 -2.33 -7.62
C LEU A 51 -1.50 -2.49 -6.44
N ILE A 52 -0.86 -3.65 -6.34
CA ILE A 52 0.15 -3.92 -5.31
C ILE A 52 1.37 -3.01 -5.50
N SER A 53 1.78 -2.78 -6.74
CA SER A 53 2.88 -1.88 -7.06
C SER A 53 2.55 -0.43 -6.68
N ASP A 54 1.33 0.01 -6.93
CA ASP A 54 0.87 1.33 -6.53
C ASP A 54 0.90 1.49 -5.02
N LEU A 55 0.45 0.47 -4.29
CA LEU A 55 0.49 0.46 -2.84
C LEU A 55 1.94 0.56 -2.33
N ARG A 56 2.85 -0.19 -2.95
CA ARG A 56 4.26 -0.13 -2.59
C ARG A 56 4.83 1.26 -2.80
N TYR A 57 4.51 1.90 -3.92
CA TYR A 57 4.97 3.25 -4.20
C TYR A 57 4.49 4.23 -3.13
N VAL A 58 3.22 4.15 -2.76
CA VAL A 58 2.66 4.99 -1.69
C VAL A 58 3.41 4.75 -0.37
N VAL A 59 3.61 3.48 0.00
CA VAL A 59 4.34 3.13 1.22
C VAL A 59 5.78 3.66 1.19
N ASP A 60 6.46 3.55 0.06
CA ASP A 60 7.83 4.04 -0.09
C ASP A 60 7.89 5.56 0.13
N ARG A 61 6.91 6.30 -0.39
CA ARG A 61 6.85 7.75 -0.19
C ARG A 61 6.56 8.09 1.27
N LEU A 62 5.62 7.39 1.91
CA LEU A 62 5.29 7.62 3.31
C LEU A 62 6.46 7.27 4.23
N ALA A 63 7.27 6.28 3.87
CA ALA A 63 8.43 5.87 4.65
C ALA A 63 9.52 6.95 4.75
N GLU A 64 9.44 7.98 3.90
CA GLU A 64 10.32 9.14 4.00
C GLU A 64 9.97 10.05 5.19
N PHE A 65 8.76 9.93 5.73
CA PHE A 65 8.23 10.78 6.81
C PHE A 65 7.89 10.01 8.08
N TYR A 66 7.57 8.73 7.96
CA TYR A 66 6.96 7.93 9.01
C TYR A 66 7.64 6.58 9.17
N ASP A 67 7.61 6.03 10.39
CA ASP A 67 8.00 4.65 10.61
C ASP A 67 6.89 3.70 10.13
N PRO A 68 7.12 2.37 10.13
CA PRO A 68 6.11 1.44 9.61
C PRO A 68 4.76 1.52 10.33
N GLU A 69 4.75 1.68 11.64
CA GLU A 69 3.51 1.77 12.41
C GLU A 69 2.75 3.05 12.07
N GLU A 70 3.45 4.16 12.00
CA GLU A 70 2.87 5.45 11.60
C GLU A 70 2.34 5.41 10.16
N THR A 71 3.07 4.76 9.27
CA THR A 71 2.65 4.57 7.88
C THR A 71 1.33 3.80 7.81
N ARG A 72 1.21 2.72 8.57
CA ARG A 72 -0.04 1.96 8.66
C ARG A 72 -1.19 2.82 9.15
N VAL A 73 -0.97 3.59 10.20
CA VAL A 73 -1.99 4.49 10.76
C VAL A 73 -2.42 5.50 9.71
N TRP A 74 -1.47 6.09 9.00
CA TRP A 74 -1.76 7.06 7.95
C TRP A 74 -2.63 6.47 6.85
N LEU A 75 -2.31 5.26 6.40
CA LEU A 75 -3.08 4.58 5.34
C LEU A 75 -4.51 4.29 5.75
N TYR A 76 -4.75 3.96 7.02
CA TYR A 76 -6.08 3.61 7.52
C TYR A 76 -6.85 4.79 8.10
N SER A 77 -6.23 5.96 8.19
CA SER A 77 -6.88 7.17 8.70
C SER A 77 -7.67 7.86 7.58
N ARG A 78 -8.73 8.54 7.98
CA ARG A 78 -9.48 9.39 7.05
C ARG A 78 -8.76 10.72 6.92
N HIS A 79 -8.68 11.23 5.71
CA HIS A 79 -7.96 12.47 5.44
C HIS A 79 -8.88 13.52 4.82
N ARG A 80 -8.85 14.72 5.37
CA ARG A 80 -9.64 15.84 4.84
C ARG A 80 -9.33 16.10 3.37
N LEU A 81 -8.06 16.04 2.99
CA LEU A 81 -7.64 16.29 1.61
C LEU A 81 -8.03 15.17 0.65
N LEU A 82 -8.53 14.04 1.18
CA LEU A 82 -9.09 12.94 0.41
C LEU A 82 -10.61 12.90 0.56
N SER A 83 -11.23 14.04 0.84
CA SER A 83 -12.69 14.16 1.02
C SER A 83 -13.22 13.26 2.14
N GLY A 84 -12.42 13.05 3.18
CA GLY A 84 -12.78 12.23 4.33
C GLY A 84 -12.63 10.73 4.10
N GLU A 85 -12.07 10.31 2.97
CA GLU A 85 -11.85 8.89 2.69
C GLU A 85 -10.50 8.44 3.26
N ARG A 86 -10.37 7.13 3.49
CA ARG A 86 -9.10 6.54 3.89
C ARG A 86 -8.23 6.34 2.65
N ALA A 87 -6.94 6.58 2.79
CA ALA A 87 -5.99 6.38 1.69
C ALA A 87 -6.06 4.94 1.16
N ILE A 88 -6.17 3.96 2.06
CA ILE A 88 -6.19 2.54 1.68
C ILE A 88 -7.39 2.22 0.76
N ASP A 89 -8.54 2.86 0.99
CA ASP A 89 -9.73 2.64 0.17
C ASP A 89 -9.56 3.22 -1.23
N LEU A 90 -8.91 4.36 -1.35
CA LEU A 90 -8.63 4.97 -2.65
C LEU A 90 -7.64 4.11 -3.45
N ILE A 91 -6.62 3.57 -2.79
CA ILE A 91 -5.67 2.67 -3.45
C ILE A 91 -6.38 1.42 -3.97
N HIS A 92 -7.26 0.83 -3.14
CA HIS A 92 -8.07 -0.32 -3.55
C HIS A 92 -8.94 0.00 -4.78
N ALA A 93 -9.44 1.23 -4.86
CA ALA A 93 -10.29 1.67 -5.97
C ALA A 93 -9.48 2.07 -7.23
N GLY A 94 -8.16 1.93 -7.20
CA GLY A 94 -7.31 2.31 -8.34
C GLY A 94 -7.04 3.81 -8.42
N ARG A 95 -7.20 4.53 -7.31
CA ARG A 95 -7.05 5.99 -7.24
C ARG A 95 -5.82 6.39 -6.41
N ALA A 96 -4.74 5.64 -6.54
CA ALA A 96 -3.50 5.91 -5.81
C ALA A 96 -2.89 7.27 -6.15
N ASP A 97 -3.12 7.78 -7.37
CA ASP A 97 -2.65 9.10 -7.80
C ASP A 97 -3.17 10.22 -6.91
N GLU A 98 -4.40 10.12 -6.43
CA GLU A 98 -4.98 11.11 -5.52
C GLU A 98 -4.28 11.08 -4.16
N VAL A 99 -3.93 9.88 -3.70
CA VAL A 99 -3.17 9.72 -2.46
C VAL A 99 -1.77 10.32 -2.60
N LEU A 100 -1.12 10.06 -3.72
CA LEU A 100 0.23 10.58 -3.99
C LEU A 100 0.25 12.10 -4.04
N THR A 101 -0.80 12.72 -4.57
CA THR A 101 -0.92 14.19 -4.59
C THR A 101 -0.93 14.75 -3.17
N VAL A 102 -1.64 14.09 -2.24
CA VAL A 102 -1.66 14.52 -0.84
C VAL A 102 -0.27 14.35 -0.21
N ILE A 103 0.42 13.24 -0.50
CA ILE A 103 1.76 12.99 0.03
C ILE A 103 2.74 14.06 -0.48
N GLU A 104 2.62 14.49 -1.73
CA GLU A 104 3.45 15.57 -2.27
C GLU A 104 3.27 16.87 -1.48
N SER A 105 2.08 17.14 -0.98
CA SER A 105 1.86 18.33 -0.16
C SER A 105 2.58 18.22 1.20
N LEU A 106 2.79 17.03 1.72
CA LEU A 106 3.60 16.83 2.92
C LEU A 106 5.07 17.17 2.63
N ASP A 107 5.57 16.70 1.49
CA ASP A 107 6.94 16.94 1.05
C ASP A 107 7.21 18.43 0.85
N GLU A 108 6.24 19.16 0.35
CA GLU A 108 6.34 20.61 0.11
C GLU A 108 6.11 21.44 1.37
N GLY A 109 5.69 20.83 2.47
CA GLY A 109 5.36 21.53 3.70
C GLY A 109 4.09 22.38 3.58
N ALA A 110 3.24 22.11 2.60
CA ALA A 110 2.06 22.93 2.31
C ALA A 110 1.00 22.86 3.40
N TYR A 111 1.07 21.89 4.26
CA TYR A 111 0.13 21.68 5.36
C TYR A 111 0.42 22.54 6.60
N THR A 112 1.53 23.21 6.63
CA THR A 112 1.94 24.06 7.78
C THR A 112 1.11 25.37 7.89
#